data_632572c31a86787098f558dfcfe38a8e
#
_entry.id   632572c31a86787098f558dfcfe38a8e
#
_cell.length_a   1.000
_cell.length_b   1.000
_cell.length_c   1.000
_cell.angle_alpha   90.00
_cell.angle_beta   90.00
_cell.angle_gamma   90.00
#
_symmetry.space_group_name_H-M   'P 1'
#
loop_
_entity.id
_entity.type
_entity.pdbx_description
1 polymer ?
#
loop_
_entity_poly.entity_id
_entity_poly.type
_entity_poly.pdbx_seq_one_letter_code
_entity_poly.pdbx_strand_id
1 'polypeptide(L)'
;MKQSGKKAGAGKLTKKKAVIAAVVLVAVIAAASRILGGGKETAGDGAQEQKTAAVEKRDVTSTLSASGSLEAKDSYNITSLVEGEVLAADFEEGDQVTKGQVLYQIDSSSMESQLTSSRNSLQRAQDSLADAQADYNEALGKFSGNTYKSTRSGYIRTLYIHAGDRVNGQTTVADVYDDKVMKLKVPFLSGDAAAIAPGTQCAVTLTDTGEMITGTVTSVSNMDETITGGRIVRYVHVEVANPGGLTTSHMAVVTVGDLTCVEEGAFEPSVETTMTAEDLDSTVEIESLLVSEGDYVTEGTPLFTMTASSADRLMRSYENSLDSAQQQVENAQNSIESTQNNYDNYTITAPISGQVITKNVNAGETITRDSNSETTLAVIYDLSALTFEMSIDEMDIRNVKVGQKVEVVADAFENQTFSGTVTNVSINGSYSNGVTNYPVTVTLDEAGDLIPGMNVTGTILLDEVKDVLAIPADSLMRGDRVYVKDPSAAAEPGVPAGFRSVEVETGLISDDYVEIKSGLSEGDEVYVDESSRNSGFTMMMPMGGPPGGGPGGGPRP
;
A
#
# COMPACT_ATOMS: atom_id res chain seq x y z
N MET A 1 -50.96 -34.93 -17.83
CA MET A 1 -51.88 -35.93 -17.21
C MET A 1 -52.08 -35.60 -15.75
N LYS A 2 -53.37 -35.48 -15.42
CA LYS A 2 -54.01 -35.40 -14.07
C LYS A 2 -53.77 -34.15 -13.22
N GLN A 3 -54.81 -33.34 -13.29
CA GLN A 3 -55.37 -32.43 -12.30
C GLN A 3 -55.71 -33.11 -10.96
N SER A 4 -55.62 -32.34 -9.89
CA SER A 4 -56.48 -32.47 -8.71
C SER A 4 -56.33 -31.16 -7.93
N GLY A 5 -57.18 -30.34 -7.87
CA GLY A 5 -58.41 -29.77 -7.38
C GLY A 5 -58.60 -30.00 -5.87
N LYS A 6 -58.48 -28.91 -5.06
CA LYS A 6 -59.13 -28.92 -3.73
C LYS A 6 -59.78 -27.58 -3.41
N LYS A 7 -61.03 -27.74 -3.07
CA LYS A 7 -62.13 -26.82 -2.81
C LYS A 7 -61.90 -25.89 -1.60
N ALA A 8 -62.44 -24.69 -1.72
CA ALA A 8 -62.70 -23.75 -0.66
C ALA A 8 -63.62 -24.33 0.42
N GLY A 9 -63.23 -24.19 1.69
CA GLY A 9 -64.07 -24.49 2.87
C GLY A 9 -64.56 -23.19 3.50
N ALA A 10 -65.88 -22.95 3.41
CA ALA A 10 -66.55 -21.88 4.12
C ALA A 10 -66.68 -22.19 5.61
N GLY A 11 -65.98 -21.44 6.48
CA GLY A 11 -66.10 -21.53 7.92
C GLY A 11 -67.26 -20.73 8.46
N LYS A 12 -68.19 -21.42 9.14
CA LYS A 12 -69.37 -20.87 9.78
C LYS A 12 -69.02 -19.88 10.91
N LEU A 13 -69.54 -18.65 10.84
CA LEU A 13 -69.49 -17.67 11.95
C LEU A 13 -70.28 -18.18 13.12
N THR A 14 -69.66 -18.33 14.27
CA THR A 14 -70.29 -18.74 15.52
C THR A 14 -71.12 -17.62 16.12
N LYS A 15 -72.29 -17.99 16.67
CA LYS A 15 -73.34 -17.11 17.25
C LYS A 15 -72.86 -16.09 18.29
N LYS A 16 -71.66 -16.24 18.85
CA LYS A 16 -71.07 -15.28 19.80
C LYS A 16 -70.60 -13.97 19.15
N LYS A 17 -70.20 -13.95 17.88
CA LYS A 17 -69.79 -12.72 17.17
C LYS A 17 -70.96 -11.85 16.72
N ALA A 18 -72.14 -12.43 16.50
CA ALA A 18 -73.36 -11.70 16.14
C ALA A 18 -73.96 -10.93 17.36
N VAL A 19 -73.77 -11.41 18.57
CA VAL A 19 -74.27 -10.74 19.78
C VAL A 19 -73.39 -9.53 20.15
N ILE A 20 -72.06 -9.61 19.93
CA ILE A 20 -71.16 -8.48 20.16
C ILE A 20 -71.38 -7.35 19.17
N ALA A 21 -71.67 -7.65 17.93
CA ALA A 21 -72.01 -6.64 16.92
C ALA A 21 -73.33 -5.90 17.21
N ALA A 22 -74.33 -6.60 17.78
CA ALA A 22 -75.59 -6.00 18.18
C ALA A 22 -75.49 -5.05 19.38
N VAL A 23 -74.62 -5.37 20.35
CA VAL A 23 -74.39 -4.54 21.55
C VAL A 23 -73.65 -3.25 21.20
N VAL A 24 -72.67 -3.33 20.26
CA VAL A 24 -71.95 -2.16 19.78
C VAL A 24 -72.84 -1.21 18.95
N LEU A 25 -73.78 -1.75 18.16
CA LEU A 25 -74.73 -0.93 17.41
C LEU A 25 -75.71 -0.18 18.30
N VAL A 26 -76.14 -0.77 19.40
CA VAL A 26 -77.08 -0.12 20.38
C VAL A 26 -76.31 0.98 21.16
N ALA A 27 -75.02 0.76 21.51
CA ALA A 27 -74.20 1.77 22.16
C ALA A 27 -73.94 3.00 21.28
N VAL A 28 -73.75 2.82 19.99
CA VAL A 28 -73.57 3.92 19.02
C VAL A 28 -74.84 4.73 18.78
N ILE A 29 -76.00 4.05 18.79
CA ILE A 29 -77.33 4.75 18.66
C ILE A 29 -77.66 5.53 19.94
N ALA A 30 -77.32 5.04 21.12
CA ALA A 30 -77.51 5.76 22.38
C ALA A 30 -76.56 6.97 22.56
N ALA A 31 -75.36 6.95 21.93
CA ALA A 31 -74.45 8.09 21.89
C ALA A 31 -74.91 9.18 20.92
N ALA A 32 -75.53 8.79 19.77
CA ALA A 32 -76.04 9.72 18.78
C ALA A 32 -77.28 10.49 19.20
N SER A 33 -78.10 9.91 20.11
CA SER A 33 -79.34 10.59 20.61
C SER A 33 -79.09 11.62 21.72
N ARG A 34 -77.83 11.72 22.25
CA ARG A 34 -77.41 12.74 23.21
C ARG A 34 -76.86 14.03 22.54
N ILE A 35 -76.61 13.99 21.23
CA ILE A 35 -76.01 15.12 20.48
C ILE A 35 -77.08 15.99 19.77
N LEU A 36 -78.37 15.55 19.72
CA LEU A 36 -79.45 16.30 19.06
C LEU A 36 -80.57 16.69 20.01
N GLY A 37 -80.22 17.19 21.19
CA GLY A 37 -81.26 17.78 22.08
C GLY A 37 -80.93 19.25 22.33
N GLY A 38 -81.52 20.16 21.59
CA GLY A 38 -81.26 21.59 21.70
C GLY A 38 -81.66 22.22 23.03
N GLY A 39 -81.00 23.24 23.39
CA GLY A 39 -81.29 24.06 24.55
C GLY A 39 -80.68 25.44 24.44
N LYS A 40 -81.51 26.37 23.98
CA LYS A 40 -81.58 27.81 24.26
C LYS A 40 -80.27 28.54 24.72
N GLU A 41 -79.90 29.50 23.90
CA GLU A 41 -79.12 30.69 24.26
C GLU A 41 -79.54 31.33 25.55
N THR A 42 -78.59 31.50 26.48
CA THR A 42 -78.55 32.60 27.41
C THR A 42 -77.17 33.23 27.28
N ALA A 43 -77.10 34.42 26.76
CA ALA A 43 -75.92 35.28 26.82
C ALA A 43 -75.53 35.45 28.29
N GLY A 44 -74.40 34.84 28.66
CA GLY A 44 -73.70 35.05 29.91
C GLY A 44 -72.29 35.46 29.53
N ASP A 45 -71.92 36.65 29.93
CA ASP A 45 -70.61 37.26 29.87
C ASP A 45 -69.60 36.27 30.49
N GLY A 46 -68.87 35.52 29.67
CA GLY A 46 -67.82 34.61 30.07
C GLY A 46 -66.49 35.37 30.03
N ALA A 47 -66.14 35.96 31.13
CA ALA A 47 -64.74 36.34 31.33
C ALA A 47 -63.89 35.09 31.07
N GLN A 48 -63.18 35.08 29.96
CA GLN A 48 -62.09 34.13 29.72
C GLN A 48 -61.17 34.26 30.93
N GLU A 49 -61.01 33.20 31.68
CA GLU A 49 -60.08 33.14 32.78
C GLU A 49 -58.67 33.39 32.19
N GLN A 50 -58.19 34.60 32.36
CA GLN A 50 -56.90 35.03 31.84
C GLN A 50 -55.84 34.30 32.64
N LYS A 51 -55.10 33.38 32.01
CA LYS A 51 -53.99 32.70 32.67
C LYS A 51 -52.88 33.69 32.99
N THR A 52 -52.39 33.64 34.20
CA THR A 52 -51.22 34.41 34.66
C THR A 52 -50.16 33.43 35.18
N ALA A 53 -48.91 33.84 35.03
CA ALA A 53 -47.75 33.18 35.64
C ALA A 53 -47.01 34.21 36.53
N ALA A 54 -46.47 33.75 37.65
CA ALA A 54 -45.64 34.60 38.50
C ALA A 54 -44.22 34.68 37.91
N VAL A 55 -43.63 35.87 38.00
CA VAL A 55 -42.21 36.09 37.72
C VAL A 55 -41.40 35.48 38.87
N GLU A 56 -40.65 34.46 38.59
CA GLU A 56 -39.90 33.72 39.60
C GLU A 56 -38.43 33.64 39.21
N LYS A 57 -37.56 33.46 40.21
CA LYS A 57 -36.17 33.12 39.94
C LYS A 57 -36.05 31.64 39.62
N ARG A 58 -35.39 31.36 38.48
CA ARG A 58 -35.10 29.99 38.05
C ARG A 58 -33.90 29.97 37.14
N ASP A 59 -33.46 28.76 36.89
CA ASP A 59 -32.44 28.51 35.86
C ASP A 59 -33.15 28.51 34.49
N VAL A 60 -32.56 29.23 33.54
CA VAL A 60 -33.02 29.25 32.13
C VAL A 60 -31.92 28.58 31.29
N THR A 61 -32.29 27.55 30.58
CA THR A 61 -31.38 26.79 29.69
C THR A 61 -31.88 26.88 28.26
N SER A 62 -30.98 27.20 27.35
CA SER A 62 -31.22 27.11 25.92
C SER A 62 -30.66 25.78 25.42
N THR A 63 -31.50 24.95 24.83
CA THR A 63 -31.13 23.63 24.35
C THR A 63 -31.47 23.47 22.88
N LEU A 64 -30.75 22.56 22.22
CA LEU A 64 -31.00 22.19 20.83
C LEU A 64 -31.09 20.69 20.73
N SER A 65 -32.24 20.18 20.29
CA SER A 65 -32.49 18.75 20.20
C SER A 65 -32.55 18.28 18.74
N ALA A 66 -31.91 17.16 18.46
CA ALA A 66 -32.02 16.49 17.17
C ALA A 66 -31.86 14.98 17.36
N SER A 67 -32.49 14.22 16.46
CA SER A 67 -32.43 12.74 16.47
C SER A 67 -31.37 12.23 15.51
N GLY A 68 -30.79 11.09 15.84
CA GLY A 68 -29.83 10.35 15.01
C GLY A 68 -29.86 8.87 15.29
N SER A 69 -29.09 8.12 14.55
CA SER A 69 -28.88 6.68 14.77
C SER A 69 -27.50 6.44 15.32
N LEU A 70 -27.39 5.59 16.33
CA LEU A 70 -26.10 5.20 16.89
C LEU A 70 -25.28 4.40 15.87
N GLU A 71 -24.02 4.72 15.78
CA GLU A 71 -23.04 4.05 14.94
C GLU A 71 -21.82 3.65 15.79
N ALA A 72 -21.09 2.65 15.35
CA ALA A 72 -19.78 2.34 15.92
C ALA A 72 -18.82 3.52 15.70
N LYS A 73 -17.87 3.70 16.57
CA LYS A 73 -16.83 4.74 16.46
C LYS A 73 -16.12 4.65 15.12
N ASP A 74 -15.75 3.44 14.71
CA ASP A 74 -15.19 3.13 13.40
C ASP A 74 -15.80 1.83 12.88
N SER A 75 -16.00 1.74 11.59
CA SER A 75 -16.46 0.53 10.89
C SER A 75 -15.58 0.24 9.70
N TYR A 76 -15.23 -1.02 9.49
CA TYR A 76 -14.39 -1.42 8.38
C TYR A 76 -14.91 -2.66 7.67
N ASN A 77 -15.13 -2.52 6.36
CA ASN A 77 -15.47 -3.64 5.49
C ASN A 77 -14.18 -4.28 4.98
N ILE A 78 -13.95 -5.53 5.36
CA ILE A 78 -12.82 -6.31 4.88
C ILE A 78 -13.11 -6.80 3.48
N THR A 79 -12.27 -6.43 2.54
CA THR A 79 -12.33 -6.87 1.14
C THR A 79 -11.02 -7.54 0.75
N SER A 80 -11.02 -8.33 -0.33
CA SER A 80 -9.81 -8.95 -0.86
C SER A 80 -9.33 -8.24 -2.11
N LEU A 81 -8.02 -8.04 -2.20
CA LEU A 81 -7.34 -7.57 -3.41
C LEU A 81 -6.95 -8.72 -4.35
N VAL A 82 -7.07 -9.98 -3.88
CA VAL A 82 -6.67 -11.18 -4.60
C VAL A 82 -7.81 -12.19 -4.68
N GLU A 83 -7.75 -13.07 -5.68
CA GLU A 83 -8.64 -14.21 -5.84
C GLU A 83 -7.94 -15.48 -5.35
N GLY A 84 -8.69 -16.44 -4.86
CA GLY A 84 -8.15 -17.73 -4.44
C GLY A 84 -9.02 -18.44 -3.42
N GLU A 85 -8.64 -19.67 -3.09
CA GLU A 85 -9.28 -20.46 -2.04
C GLU A 85 -8.83 -19.96 -0.66
N VAL A 86 -9.76 -19.80 0.26
CA VAL A 86 -9.48 -19.45 1.65
C VAL A 86 -9.04 -20.70 2.41
N LEU A 87 -7.77 -20.75 2.77
CA LEU A 87 -7.19 -21.86 3.52
C LEU A 87 -7.57 -21.84 5.00
N ALA A 88 -7.64 -20.64 5.60
CA ALA A 88 -7.98 -20.46 7.00
C ALA A 88 -8.77 -19.15 7.21
N ALA A 89 -9.74 -19.19 8.13
CA ALA A 89 -10.55 -18.07 8.60
C ALA A 89 -10.94 -18.34 10.08
N ASP A 90 -9.94 -18.27 10.98
CA ASP A 90 -10.04 -18.73 12.37
C ASP A 90 -10.67 -17.66 13.29
N PHE A 91 -11.83 -17.17 12.92
CA PHE A 91 -12.64 -16.25 13.70
C PHE A 91 -14.13 -16.46 13.37
N GLU A 92 -15.02 -16.02 14.23
CA GLU A 92 -16.46 -16.12 14.05
C GLU A 92 -17.14 -14.76 14.26
N GLU A 93 -18.41 -14.65 13.84
CA GLU A 93 -19.24 -13.50 14.16
C GLU A 93 -19.39 -13.34 15.67
N GLY A 94 -19.18 -12.13 16.16
CA GLY A 94 -19.17 -11.81 17.59
C GLY A 94 -17.78 -11.82 18.24
N ASP A 95 -16.76 -12.36 17.58
CA ASP A 95 -15.40 -12.40 18.12
C ASP A 95 -14.77 -11.02 18.22
N GLN A 96 -13.95 -10.83 19.25
CA GLN A 96 -13.09 -9.65 19.39
C GLN A 96 -11.76 -9.88 18.68
N VAL A 97 -11.43 -8.98 17.77
CA VAL A 97 -10.17 -9.01 17.02
C VAL A 97 -9.31 -7.80 17.34
N THR A 98 -8.00 -7.98 17.26
CA THR A 98 -7.04 -6.88 17.45
C THR A 98 -6.45 -6.44 16.12
N LYS A 99 -6.12 -5.17 16.01
CA LYS A 99 -5.45 -4.63 14.81
C LYS A 99 -4.19 -5.44 14.47
N GLY A 100 -4.08 -5.88 13.21
CA GLY A 100 -2.98 -6.73 12.71
C GLY A 100 -3.22 -8.23 12.91
N GLN A 101 -4.28 -8.66 13.58
CA GLN A 101 -4.64 -10.08 13.69
C GLN A 101 -4.99 -10.62 12.29
N VAL A 102 -4.45 -11.80 11.95
CA VAL A 102 -4.80 -12.48 10.70
C VAL A 102 -6.25 -12.94 10.75
N LEU A 103 -7.02 -12.56 9.75
CA LEU A 103 -8.42 -12.94 9.58
C LEU A 103 -8.57 -14.03 8.53
N TYR A 104 -7.97 -13.81 7.36
CA TYR A 104 -8.04 -14.75 6.25
C TYR A 104 -6.64 -15.07 5.74
N GLN A 105 -6.43 -16.34 5.45
CA GLN A 105 -5.28 -16.81 4.71
C GLN A 105 -5.76 -17.46 3.41
N ILE A 106 -5.38 -16.87 2.29
CA ILE A 106 -5.75 -17.30 0.94
C ILE A 106 -4.61 -18.13 0.36
N ASP A 107 -4.89 -19.11 -0.50
CA ASP A 107 -3.87 -19.93 -1.16
C ASP A 107 -2.92 -19.04 -2.00
N SER A 108 -1.69 -18.93 -1.53
CA SER A 108 -0.61 -18.15 -2.13
C SER A 108 0.42 -19.00 -2.87
N SER A 109 0.18 -20.30 -3.05
CA SER A 109 1.16 -21.27 -3.58
C SER A 109 1.73 -20.87 -4.95
N SER A 110 0.89 -20.33 -5.83
CA SER A 110 1.32 -19.79 -7.13
C SER A 110 2.22 -18.56 -6.99
N MET A 111 1.89 -17.67 -6.05
CA MET A 111 2.63 -16.44 -5.80
C MET A 111 3.96 -16.72 -5.09
N GLU A 112 4.01 -17.71 -4.20
CA GLU A 112 5.25 -18.19 -3.57
C GLU A 112 6.24 -18.71 -4.61
N SER A 113 5.74 -19.48 -5.59
CA SER A 113 6.55 -19.94 -6.72
C SER A 113 7.10 -18.77 -7.55
N GLN A 114 6.29 -17.73 -7.78
CA GLN A 114 6.71 -16.52 -8.49
C GLN A 114 7.72 -15.71 -7.68
N LEU A 115 7.53 -15.59 -6.37
CA LEU A 115 8.47 -14.92 -5.46
C LEU A 115 9.84 -15.64 -5.46
N THR A 116 9.83 -16.98 -5.44
CA THR A 116 11.04 -17.79 -5.57
C THR A 116 11.74 -17.54 -6.91
N SER A 117 10.99 -17.48 -8.01
CA SER A 117 11.53 -17.16 -9.34
C SER A 117 12.14 -15.76 -9.40
N SER A 118 11.49 -14.77 -8.80
CA SER A 118 11.99 -13.39 -8.72
C SER A 118 13.26 -13.31 -7.88
N ARG A 119 13.36 -14.04 -6.76
CA ARG A 119 14.58 -14.15 -5.94
C ARG A 119 15.74 -14.77 -6.72
N ASN A 120 15.48 -15.83 -7.47
CA ASN A 120 16.50 -16.44 -8.33
C ASN A 120 16.96 -15.49 -9.45
N SER A 121 16.06 -14.62 -9.95
CA SER A 121 16.41 -13.60 -10.94
C SER A 121 17.29 -12.50 -10.33
N LEU A 122 17.00 -12.08 -9.11
CA LEU A 122 17.86 -11.14 -8.38
C LEU A 122 19.25 -11.73 -8.16
N GLN A 123 19.34 -12.99 -7.73
CA GLN A 123 20.63 -13.63 -7.53
C GLN A 123 21.47 -13.64 -8.81
N ARG A 124 20.87 -14.02 -9.95
CA ARG A 124 21.57 -13.99 -11.25
C ARG A 124 22.01 -12.58 -11.66
N ALA A 125 21.19 -11.56 -11.38
CA ALA A 125 21.54 -10.18 -11.66
C ALA A 125 22.73 -9.71 -10.78
N GLN A 126 22.76 -10.14 -9.50
CA GLN A 126 23.86 -9.86 -8.59
C GLN A 126 25.16 -10.55 -9.01
N ASP A 127 25.07 -11.81 -9.44
CA ASP A 127 26.22 -12.55 -9.98
C ASP A 127 26.77 -11.82 -11.22
N SER A 128 25.90 -11.42 -12.15
CA SER A 128 26.29 -10.65 -13.36
C SER A 128 26.92 -9.30 -13.00
N LEU A 129 26.43 -8.62 -11.96
CA LEU A 129 27.03 -7.38 -11.48
C LEU A 129 28.44 -7.61 -10.90
N ALA A 130 28.61 -8.69 -10.16
CA ALA A 130 29.92 -9.07 -9.60
C ALA A 130 30.94 -9.35 -10.71
N ASP A 131 30.52 -10.07 -11.76
CA ASP A 131 31.33 -10.36 -12.93
C ASP A 131 31.71 -9.05 -13.67
N ALA A 132 30.71 -8.18 -13.97
CA ALA A 132 30.96 -6.91 -14.64
C ALA A 132 31.87 -5.97 -13.83
N GLN A 133 31.76 -6.00 -12.49
CA GLN A 133 32.63 -5.24 -11.60
C GLN A 133 34.07 -5.80 -11.60
N ALA A 134 34.22 -7.12 -11.66
CA ALA A 134 35.51 -7.78 -11.77
C ALA A 134 36.19 -7.42 -13.11
N ASP A 135 35.45 -7.52 -14.21
CA ASP A 135 35.94 -7.17 -15.56
C ASP A 135 36.37 -5.69 -15.65
N TYR A 136 35.56 -4.79 -15.07
CA TYR A 136 35.90 -3.37 -15.02
C TYR A 136 37.19 -3.12 -14.22
N ASN A 137 37.34 -3.75 -13.05
CA ASN A 137 38.53 -3.61 -12.22
C ASN A 137 39.79 -4.21 -12.89
N GLU A 138 39.62 -5.33 -13.59
CA GLU A 138 40.69 -5.94 -14.37
C GLU A 138 41.11 -5.04 -15.52
N ALA A 139 40.17 -4.47 -16.27
CA ALA A 139 40.43 -3.52 -17.35
C ALA A 139 41.16 -2.28 -16.83
N LEU A 140 40.75 -1.73 -15.67
CA LEU A 140 41.47 -0.63 -15.01
C LEU A 140 42.93 -0.97 -14.74
N GLY A 141 43.21 -2.19 -14.28
CA GLY A 141 44.55 -2.67 -14.02
C GLY A 141 45.38 -2.87 -15.30
N LYS A 142 44.79 -3.53 -16.30
CA LYS A 142 45.41 -3.83 -17.59
C LYS A 142 45.77 -2.57 -18.36
N PHE A 143 44.84 -1.61 -18.46
CA PHE A 143 44.99 -0.42 -19.30
C PHE A 143 45.38 0.85 -18.53
N SER A 144 45.91 0.68 -17.29
CA SER A 144 46.37 1.81 -16.48
C SER A 144 47.41 2.66 -17.22
N GLY A 145 47.23 4.00 -17.17
CA GLY A 145 48.09 4.95 -17.90
C GLY A 145 47.92 4.92 -19.40
N ASN A 146 46.77 4.46 -19.91
CA ASN A 146 46.43 4.32 -21.32
C ASN A 146 47.44 3.43 -22.09
N THR A 147 48.06 2.46 -21.39
CA THR A 147 49.06 1.56 -21.96
C THR A 147 48.50 0.18 -22.25
N TYR A 148 48.92 -0.40 -23.35
CA TYR A 148 48.77 -1.84 -23.60
C TYR A 148 50.08 -2.55 -23.18
N LYS A 149 49.90 -3.67 -22.49
CA LYS A 149 51.02 -4.40 -21.88
C LYS A 149 51.25 -5.73 -22.57
N SER A 150 52.49 -6.24 -22.51
CA SER A 150 52.86 -7.54 -23.06
C SER A 150 52.13 -8.67 -22.32
N THR A 151 51.54 -9.60 -23.08
CA THR A 151 50.99 -10.85 -22.57
C THR A 151 51.99 -12.00 -22.55
N ARG A 152 53.22 -11.76 -23.04
CA ARG A 152 54.31 -12.76 -23.17
C ARG A 152 55.62 -12.20 -22.70
N SER A 153 56.53 -13.08 -22.34
CA SER A 153 57.92 -12.73 -22.01
C SER A 153 58.85 -13.23 -23.10
N GLY A 154 59.87 -12.42 -23.49
CA GLY A 154 60.86 -12.75 -24.50
C GLY A 154 61.41 -11.50 -25.21
N TYR A 155 62.30 -11.71 -26.16
CA TYR A 155 62.78 -10.65 -27.05
C TYR A 155 61.80 -10.36 -28.19
N ILE A 156 61.56 -9.12 -28.46
CA ILE A 156 60.79 -8.70 -29.64
C ILE A 156 61.70 -8.93 -30.88
N ARG A 157 61.36 -9.93 -31.69
CA ARG A 157 62.06 -10.21 -32.92
C ARG A 157 61.61 -9.27 -34.04
N THR A 158 60.32 -9.13 -34.19
CA THR A 158 59.70 -8.25 -35.21
C THR A 158 58.53 -7.53 -34.56
N LEU A 159 58.46 -6.22 -34.79
CA LEU A 159 57.36 -5.39 -34.32
C LEU A 159 56.50 -4.97 -35.50
N TYR A 160 55.23 -5.38 -35.53
CA TYR A 160 54.33 -5.18 -36.67
C TYR A 160 53.48 -3.90 -36.57
N ILE A 161 53.52 -3.22 -35.46
CA ILE A 161 52.70 -2.04 -35.18
C ILE A 161 53.53 -0.74 -35.18
N HIS A 162 52.88 0.38 -35.51
CA HIS A 162 53.49 1.72 -35.56
C HIS A 162 52.59 2.74 -34.83
N ALA A 163 53.17 3.87 -34.46
CA ALA A 163 52.38 5.01 -33.97
C ALA A 163 51.38 5.49 -35.07
N GLY A 164 50.14 5.69 -34.65
CA GLY A 164 49.02 6.04 -35.56
C GLY A 164 48.24 4.84 -36.11
N ASP A 165 48.75 3.60 -35.88
CA ASP A 165 48.03 2.42 -36.33
C ASP A 165 46.80 2.17 -35.46
N ARG A 166 45.80 1.52 -36.07
CA ARG A 166 44.60 1.04 -35.39
C ARG A 166 44.71 -0.47 -35.16
N VAL A 167 44.65 -0.85 -33.89
CA VAL A 167 44.81 -2.23 -33.45
C VAL A 167 43.56 -2.72 -32.69
N ASN A 168 43.29 -3.99 -32.81
CA ASN A 168 42.21 -4.70 -32.08
C ASN A 168 42.71 -6.06 -31.64
N GLY A 169 41.88 -6.85 -30.93
CA GLY A 169 42.24 -8.15 -30.35
C GLY A 169 42.84 -9.18 -31.32
N GLN A 170 42.62 -9.04 -32.61
CA GLN A 170 43.16 -9.94 -33.65
C GLN A 170 44.43 -9.39 -34.34
N THR A 171 44.82 -8.16 -34.01
CA THR A 171 46.00 -7.53 -34.61
C THR A 171 47.26 -8.15 -34.08
N THR A 172 48.12 -8.62 -34.97
CA THR A 172 49.50 -9.07 -34.63
C THR A 172 50.31 -7.86 -34.17
N VAL A 173 50.88 -7.96 -32.96
CA VAL A 173 51.67 -6.92 -32.33
C VAL A 173 53.16 -7.15 -32.61
N ALA A 174 53.64 -8.35 -32.22
CA ALA A 174 55.07 -8.69 -32.35
C ALA A 174 55.28 -10.20 -32.44
N ASP A 175 56.40 -10.60 -33.04
CA ASP A 175 56.96 -11.92 -32.83
C ASP A 175 57.91 -11.89 -31.61
N VAL A 176 57.63 -12.76 -30.68
CA VAL A 176 58.37 -12.86 -29.41
C VAL A 176 59.20 -14.14 -29.42
N TYR A 177 60.45 -14.02 -29.05
CA TYR A 177 61.41 -15.09 -29.10
C TYR A 177 62.24 -15.07 -27.82
N ASP A 178 62.43 -16.25 -27.18
CA ASP A 178 63.37 -16.38 -26.06
C ASP A 178 64.17 -17.67 -26.19
N ASP A 179 65.48 -17.53 -26.40
CA ASP A 179 66.44 -18.60 -26.56
C ASP A 179 67.41 -18.68 -25.37
N LYS A 180 67.21 -17.91 -24.31
CA LYS A 180 68.03 -18.01 -23.08
C LYS A 180 68.02 -19.42 -22.50
N VAL A 181 66.90 -20.11 -22.70
CA VAL A 181 66.72 -21.50 -22.38
C VAL A 181 66.25 -22.19 -23.68
N MET A 182 66.97 -23.23 -24.07
CA MET A 182 66.58 -24.05 -25.21
C MET A 182 65.93 -25.32 -24.72
N LYS A 183 64.90 -25.73 -25.41
CA LYS A 183 64.17 -27.00 -25.16
C LYS A 183 64.64 -28.06 -26.14
N LEU A 184 64.74 -29.29 -25.64
CA LEU A 184 65.11 -30.42 -26.42
C LEU A 184 64.15 -31.58 -26.13
N LYS A 185 63.58 -32.18 -27.16
CA LYS A 185 62.68 -33.34 -27.06
C LYS A 185 63.37 -34.53 -27.70
N VAL A 186 63.75 -35.54 -26.89
CA VAL A 186 64.50 -36.71 -27.33
C VAL A 186 63.78 -38.00 -26.96
N PRO A 187 63.82 -39.04 -27.83
CA PRO A 187 63.24 -40.33 -27.55
C PRO A 187 64.22 -41.24 -26.78
N PHE A 188 63.78 -41.77 -25.66
CA PHE A 188 64.46 -42.87 -24.93
C PHE A 188 63.68 -44.15 -25.07
N LEU A 189 64.29 -45.31 -24.98
CA LEU A 189 63.56 -46.59 -24.91
C LEU A 189 62.56 -46.52 -23.75
N SER A 190 61.37 -47.06 -23.93
CA SER A 190 60.29 -46.94 -22.95
C SER A 190 60.68 -47.41 -21.57
N GLY A 191 61.48 -48.47 -21.45
CA GLY A 191 62.02 -48.95 -20.15
C GLY A 191 63.02 -48.02 -19.52
N ASP A 192 63.87 -47.37 -20.33
CA ASP A 192 64.87 -46.42 -19.88
C ASP A 192 64.21 -45.12 -19.44
N ALA A 193 63.30 -44.62 -20.23
CA ALA A 193 62.52 -43.42 -19.88
C ALA A 193 61.78 -43.55 -18.55
N ALA A 194 61.27 -44.75 -18.23
CA ALA A 194 60.59 -45.02 -16.96
C ALA A 194 61.50 -44.88 -15.74
N ALA A 195 62.81 -44.97 -15.92
CA ALA A 195 63.81 -44.76 -14.86
C ALA A 195 64.25 -43.31 -14.72
N ILE A 196 63.90 -42.43 -15.64
CA ILE A 196 64.26 -41.01 -15.64
C ILE A 196 63.19 -40.20 -14.89
N ALA A 197 63.63 -39.42 -13.89
CA ALA A 197 62.73 -38.54 -13.13
C ALA A 197 62.88 -37.09 -13.57
N PRO A 198 61.80 -36.29 -13.59
CA PRO A 198 61.88 -34.84 -13.74
C PRO A 198 62.81 -34.22 -12.67
N GLY A 199 63.59 -33.22 -13.06
CA GLY A 199 64.60 -32.57 -12.22
C GLY A 199 65.98 -33.21 -12.30
N THR A 200 66.11 -34.36 -12.98
CA THR A 200 67.42 -35.02 -13.15
C THR A 200 68.32 -34.23 -14.12
N GLN A 201 69.57 -34.01 -13.75
CA GLN A 201 70.56 -33.44 -14.65
C GLN A 201 71.02 -34.47 -15.70
N CYS A 202 71.22 -33.97 -16.89
CA CYS A 202 71.66 -34.78 -18.02
C CYS A 202 72.82 -34.12 -18.79
N ALA A 203 73.62 -34.94 -19.43
CA ALA A 203 74.63 -34.48 -20.38
C ALA A 203 73.99 -34.37 -21.75
N VAL A 204 74.11 -33.22 -22.40
CA VAL A 204 73.65 -32.91 -23.73
C VAL A 204 74.85 -32.67 -24.61
N THR A 205 75.10 -33.61 -25.54
CA THR A 205 76.25 -33.55 -26.44
C THR A 205 75.79 -33.09 -27.83
N LEU A 206 76.35 -32.01 -28.29
CA LEU A 206 76.08 -31.49 -29.65
C LEU A 206 76.70 -32.46 -30.69
N THR A 207 75.95 -32.84 -31.67
CA THR A 207 76.41 -33.86 -32.64
C THR A 207 77.36 -33.31 -33.69
N ASP A 208 77.33 -32.01 -33.97
CA ASP A 208 78.19 -31.31 -34.91
C ASP A 208 79.56 -30.89 -34.36
N THR A 209 79.60 -30.44 -33.10
CA THR A 209 80.84 -29.95 -32.47
C THR A 209 81.43 -30.92 -31.44
N GLY A 210 80.65 -31.87 -30.92
CA GLY A 210 81.04 -32.73 -29.84
C GLY A 210 81.09 -32.05 -28.48
N GLU A 211 80.63 -30.78 -28.39
CA GLU A 211 80.59 -30.02 -27.14
C GLU A 211 79.54 -30.62 -26.18
N MET A 212 79.89 -30.72 -24.93
CA MET A 212 79.02 -31.25 -23.89
C MET A 212 78.54 -30.11 -22.98
N ILE A 213 77.22 -29.98 -22.88
CA ILE A 213 76.53 -28.99 -22.01
C ILE A 213 75.62 -29.72 -21.02
N THR A 214 75.31 -29.09 -19.92
CA THR A 214 74.41 -29.65 -18.91
C THR A 214 72.97 -29.21 -19.15
N GLY A 215 72.07 -30.21 -19.23
CA GLY A 215 70.63 -30.00 -19.29
C GLY A 215 69.92 -30.51 -18.04
N THR A 216 68.67 -30.14 -17.90
CA THR A 216 67.79 -30.65 -16.84
C THR A 216 66.53 -31.25 -17.47
N VAL A 217 66.20 -32.45 -17.07
CA VAL A 217 64.97 -33.09 -17.49
C VAL A 217 63.76 -32.40 -16.90
N THR A 218 62.85 -31.87 -17.70
CA THR A 218 61.65 -31.15 -17.22
C THR A 218 60.46 -32.10 -17.12
N SER A 219 60.31 -33.00 -18.09
CA SER A 219 59.24 -33.99 -18.09
C SER A 219 59.57 -35.23 -18.91
N VAL A 220 58.91 -36.33 -18.61
CA VAL A 220 58.97 -37.58 -19.35
C VAL A 220 57.53 -37.90 -19.84
N SER A 221 57.36 -38.16 -21.13
CA SER A 221 56.05 -38.56 -21.68
C SER A 221 55.60 -39.90 -21.08
N ASN A 222 54.36 -39.98 -20.70
CA ASN A 222 53.72 -41.21 -20.25
C ASN A 222 53.20 -42.09 -21.40
N MET A 223 53.29 -41.57 -22.65
CA MET A 223 52.85 -42.33 -23.84
C MET A 223 54.02 -43.04 -24.51
N ASP A 224 53.80 -44.30 -24.78
CA ASP A 224 54.73 -45.08 -25.61
C ASP A 224 54.42 -44.78 -27.10
N GLU A 225 55.46 -44.40 -27.83
CA GLU A 225 55.40 -44.14 -29.27
C GLU A 225 56.34 -45.12 -30.01
N THR A 226 55.95 -45.51 -31.23
CA THR A 226 56.82 -46.33 -32.06
C THR A 226 57.53 -45.50 -33.09
N ILE A 227 58.84 -45.46 -33.04
CA ILE A 227 59.69 -44.75 -34.02
C ILE A 227 60.16 -45.61 -35.14
N THR A 228 60.85 -45.07 -36.13
CA THR A 228 61.39 -45.77 -37.27
C THR A 228 62.23 -46.98 -36.81
N GLY A 229 62.04 -48.16 -37.41
CA GLY A 229 62.70 -49.38 -36.97
C GLY A 229 61.96 -50.18 -35.88
N GLY A 230 60.73 -49.82 -35.50
CA GLY A 230 59.86 -50.56 -34.60
C GLY A 230 60.20 -50.47 -33.11
N ARG A 231 61.06 -49.57 -32.72
CA ARG A 231 61.43 -49.37 -31.32
C ARG A 231 60.33 -48.57 -30.58
N ILE A 232 60.03 -49.04 -29.38
CA ILE A 232 59.06 -48.34 -28.49
C ILE A 232 59.80 -47.35 -27.61
N VAL A 233 59.43 -46.08 -27.68
CA VAL A 233 60.09 -44.98 -26.99
C VAL A 233 59.11 -44.13 -26.20
N ARG A 234 59.65 -43.39 -25.24
CA ARG A 234 58.99 -42.22 -24.61
C ARG A 234 59.85 -41.00 -24.82
N TYR A 235 59.22 -39.86 -25.06
CA TYR A 235 59.92 -38.63 -25.20
C TYR A 235 60.27 -38.03 -23.82
N VAL A 236 61.52 -37.63 -23.68
CA VAL A 236 62.05 -36.91 -22.54
C VAL A 236 62.28 -35.46 -22.98
N HIS A 237 61.71 -34.52 -22.24
CA HIS A 237 61.92 -33.11 -22.44
C HIS A 237 63.01 -32.59 -21.53
N VAL A 238 63.94 -31.87 -22.12
CA VAL A 238 65.12 -31.36 -21.46
C VAL A 238 65.24 -29.87 -21.71
N GLU A 239 65.55 -29.11 -20.69
CA GLU A 239 65.89 -27.69 -20.81
C GLU A 239 67.40 -27.49 -20.60
N VAL A 240 67.95 -26.62 -21.46
CA VAL A 240 69.38 -26.29 -21.48
C VAL A 240 69.56 -24.79 -21.47
N ALA A 241 70.35 -24.23 -20.55
CA ALA A 241 70.70 -22.85 -20.60
C ALA A 241 71.56 -22.55 -21.82
N ASN A 242 71.19 -21.57 -22.64
CA ASN A 242 71.94 -21.20 -23.83
C ASN A 242 73.10 -20.23 -23.46
N PRO A 243 74.33 -20.63 -23.64
CA PRO A 243 75.48 -19.78 -23.39
C PRO A 243 75.66 -18.67 -24.47
N GLY A 244 74.74 -18.58 -25.45
CA GLY A 244 74.77 -17.63 -26.54
C GLY A 244 75.21 -18.21 -27.90
N GLY A 245 75.39 -19.53 -27.96
CA GLY A 245 75.83 -20.19 -29.19
C GLY A 245 74.86 -21.28 -29.71
N LEU A 246 73.84 -21.66 -28.93
CA LEU A 246 72.86 -22.65 -29.35
C LEU A 246 71.82 -22.04 -30.27
N THR A 247 71.58 -22.74 -31.39
CA THR A 247 70.53 -22.35 -32.35
C THR A 247 69.66 -23.56 -32.65
N THR A 248 68.51 -23.37 -33.28
CA THR A 248 67.60 -24.43 -33.74
C THR A 248 68.18 -25.33 -34.80
N SER A 249 69.37 -25.00 -35.36
CA SER A 249 70.05 -25.83 -36.36
C SER A 249 70.96 -26.88 -35.71
N HIS A 250 71.28 -26.76 -34.41
CA HIS A 250 72.02 -27.80 -33.71
C HIS A 250 71.19 -29.00 -33.35
N MET A 251 71.79 -30.17 -33.42
CA MET A 251 71.18 -31.42 -32.97
C MET A 251 71.99 -31.94 -31.78
N ALA A 252 71.34 -32.66 -30.88
CA ALA A 252 72.06 -33.18 -29.72
C ALA A 252 71.57 -34.57 -29.29
N VAL A 253 72.50 -35.29 -28.71
CA VAL A 253 72.24 -36.56 -28.00
C VAL A 253 72.20 -36.28 -26.51
N VAL A 254 71.20 -36.80 -25.84
CA VAL A 254 71.02 -36.64 -24.38
C VAL A 254 71.38 -37.93 -23.66
N THR A 255 72.19 -37.83 -22.62
CA THR A 255 72.54 -38.94 -21.72
C THR A 255 72.15 -38.58 -20.27
N VAL A 256 71.36 -39.45 -19.66
CA VAL A 256 70.90 -39.32 -18.26
C VAL A 256 71.53 -40.49 -17.46
N GLY A 257 72.54 -40.19 -16.66
CA GLY A 257 73.34 -41.28 -16.06
C GLY A 257 74.00 -42.15 -17.13
N ASP A 258 73.67 -43.45 -17.18
CA ASP A 258 74.17 -44.39 -18.18
C ASP A 258 73.18 -44.58 -19.35
N LEU A 259 72.02 -43.91 -19.33
CA LEU A 259 70.96 -44.04 -20.34
C LEU A 259 71.13 -42.99 -21.43
N THR A 260 71.18 -43.42 -22.69
CA THR A 260 71.34 -42.49 -23.83
C THR A 260 70.10 -42.54 -24.71
N CYS A 261 69.67 -41.37 -25.22
CA CYS A 261 68.53 -41.28 -26.15
C CYS A 261 68.79 -42.08 -27.44
N VAL A 262 67.72 -42.52 -28.07
CA VAL A 262 67.74 -43.42 -29.24
C VAL A 262 68.04 -42.68 -30.53
N GLU A 263 67.60 -41.46 -30.61
CA GLU A 263 67.79 -40.52 -31.75
C GLU A 263 68.15 -39.13 -31.19
N GLU A 264 68.88 -38.37 -31.98
CA GLU A 264 69.18 -36.97 -31.69
C GLU A 264 67.94 -36.09 -31.74
N GLY A 265 67.88 -35.02 -30.97
CA GLY A 265 66.83 -34.03 -30.95
C GLY A 265 67.32 -32.68 -31.46
N ALA A 266 66.42 -31.91 -32.06
CA ALA A 266 66.64 -30.53 -32.40
C ALA A 266 66.33 -29.60 -31.20
N PHE A 267 67.05 -28.51 -31.11
CA PHE A 267 66.79 -27.49 -30.11
C PHE A 267 65.62 -26.58 -30.58
N GLU A 268 64.77 -26.27 -29.67
CA GLU A 268 63.69 -25.28 -29.84
C GLU A 268 63.87 -24.19 -28.80
N PRO A 269 63.59 -22.93 -29.12
CA PRO A 269 63.64 -21.84 -28.12
C PRO A 269 62.54 -22.03 -27.05
N SER A 270 62.77 -21.52 -25.87
CA SER A 270 61.75 -21.59 -24.80
C SER A 270 60.46 -20.88 -25.15
N VAL A 271 60.55 -19.80 -25.91
CA VAL A 271 59.44 -19.05 -26.47
C VAL A 271 59.70 -18.75 -27.96
N GLU A 272 58.76 -19.08 -28.81
CA GLU A 272 58.71 -18.64 -30.20
C GLU A 272 57.23 -18.54 -30.55
N THR A 273 56.68 -17.33 -30.49
CA THR A 273 55.23 -17.13 -30.64
C THR A 273 54.93 -15.75 -31.20
N THR A 274 53.85 -15.68 -31.92
CA THR A 274 53.33 -14.38 -32.38
C THR A 274 52.37 -13.86 -31.31
N MET A 275 52.61 -12.67 -30.85
CA MET A 275 51.77 -12.00 -29.86
C MET A 275 50.71 -11.14 -30.61
N THR A 276 49.46 -11.34 -30.27
CA THR A 276 48.33 -10.52 -30.72
C THR A 276 47.85 -9.60 -29.59
N ALA A 277 47.12 -8.55 -29.94
CA ALA A 277 46.55 -7.65 -28.94
C ALA A 277 45.23 -8.23 -28.32
N GLU A 278 45.27 -9.51 -27.91
CA GLU A 278 44.11 -10.33 -27.50
C GLU A 278 43.24 -9.72 -26.41
N ASP A 279 43.79 -8.85 -25.55
CA ASP A 279 43.06 -8.16 -24.49
C ASP A 279 42.23 -6.94 -24.97
N LEU A 280 42.30 -6.58 -26.25
CA LEU A 280 41.56 -5.44 -26.77
C LEU A 280 40.19 -5.85 -27.33
N ASP A 281 39.14 -5.57 -26.61
CA ASP A 281 37.75 -5.83 -27.05
C ASP A 281 37.26 -4.84 -28.11
N SER A 282 37.96 -3.72 -28.26
CA SER A 282 37.63 -2.69 -29.26
C SER A 282 38.88 -2.17 -29.98
N THR A 283 38.66 -1.53 -31.14
CA THR A 283 39.74 -0.94 -31.90
C THR A 283 40.26 0.31 -31.21
N VAL A 284 41.57 0.34 -30.93
CA VAL A 284 42.29 1.49 -30.37
C VAL A 284 43.31 2.04 -31.35
N GLU A 285 43.63 3.32 -31.24
CA GLU A 285 44.64 3.99 -32.01
C GLU A 285 45.91 4.16 -31.15
N ILE A 286 47.07 3.77 -31.70
CA ILE A 286 48.35 3.85 -31.02
C ILE A 286 48.84 5.29 -31.01
N GLU A 287 49.11 5.87 -29.86
CA GLU A 287 49.73 7.19 -29.71
C GLU A 287 51.23 7.12 -29.88
N SER A 288 51.89 6.21 -29.15
CA SER A 288 53.33 6.01 -29.20
C SER A 288 53.70 4.57 -28.85
N LEU A 289 54.84 4.12 -29.40
CA LEU A 289 55.46 2.84 -29.01
C LEU A 289 56.41 3.09 -27.85
N LEU A 290 56.44 2.12 -26.89
CA LEU A 290 57.30 2.14 -25.71
C LEU A 290 58.44 1.12 -25.82
N VAL A 291 58.45 0.28 -26.83
CA VAL A 291 59.42 -0.79 -27.09
C VAL A 291 59.85 -0.76 -28.56
N SER A 292 60.99 -1.40 -28.80
CA SER A 292 61.61 -1.56 -30.10
C SER A 292 61.98 -3.01 -30.36
N GLU A 293 62.24 -3.34 -31.66
CA GLU A 293 62.83 -4.64 -31.99
C GLU A 293 64.18 -4.84 -31.27
N GLY A 294 64.36 -6.03 -30.70
CA GLY A 294 65.52 -6.38 -29.89
C GLY A 294 65.36 -6.15 -28.40
N ASP A 295 64.31 -5.46 -27.94
CA ASP A 295 64.03 -5.28 -26.51
C ASP A 295 63.50 -6.57 -25.90
N TYR A 296 63.92 -6.83 -24.64
CA TYR A 296 63.38 -7.91 -23.85
C TYR A 296 62.20 -7.41 -23.01
N VAL A 297 61.06 -8.02 -23.22
CA VAL A 297 59.83 -7.71 -22.48
C VAL A 297 59.47 -8.88 -21.56
N THR A 298 58.84 -8.57 -20.45
CA THR A 298 58.19 -9.54 -19.57
C THR A 298 56.67 -9.32 -19.64
N GLU A 299 55.91 -10.32 -19.28
CA GLU A 299 54.49 -10.15 -19.08
C GLU A 299 54.18 -8.93 -18.21
N GLY A 300 53.27 -8.06 -18.63
CA GLY A 300 52.94 -6.79 -17.97
C GLY A 300 53.83 -5.60 -18.37
N THR A 301 54.88 -5.78 -19.20
CA THR A 301 55.70 -4.67 -19.71
C THR A 301 54.88 -3.82 -20.66
N PRO A 302 54.79 -2.47 -20.49
CA PRO A 302 54.09 -1.58 -21.43
C PRO A 302 54.72 -1.63 -22.82
N LEU A 303 53.87 -1.88 -23.85
CA LEU A 303 54.33 -1.98 -25.26
C LEU A 303 54.05 -0.70 -26.03
N PHE A 304 52.89 -0.14 -25.87
CA PHE A 304 52.47 1.12 -26.53
C PHE A 304 51.45 1.89 -25.65
N THR A 305 51.33 3.19 -25.94
CA THR A 305 50.27 4.03 -25.38
C THR A 305 49.17 4.17 -26.41
N MET A 306 47.93 4.20 -25.92
CA MET A 306 46.71 4.47 -26.68
C MET A 306 46.38 5.97 -26.64
N THR A 307 45.81 6.53 -27.70
CA THR A 307 45.24 7.87 -27.62
C THR A 307 44.17 7.93 -26.51
N ALA A 308 44.09 9.09 -25.81
CA ALA A 308 43.11 9.27 -24.72
C ALA A 308 41.69 8.94 -25.15
N SER A 309 41.31 9.32 -26.36
CA SER A 309 39.97 9.03 -26.90
C SER A 309 39.70 7.54 -27.14
N SER A 310 40.74 6.75 -27.43
CA SER A 310 40.64 5.30 -27.60
C SER A 310 40.58 4.59 -26.26
N ALA A 311 41.40 5.03 -25.31
CA ALA A 311 41.37 4.51 -23.93
C ALA A 311 40.00 4.77 -23.25
N ASP A 312 39.49 6.02 -23.38
CA ASP A 312 38.15 6.37 -22.87
C ASP A 312 37.04 5.53 -23.49
N ARG A 313 37.14 5.24 -24.81
CA ARG A 313 36.14 4.44 -25.51
C ARG A 313 36.19 2.99 -25.07
N LEU A 314 37.39 2.45 -24.89
CA LEU A 314 37.60 1.11 -24.37
C LEU A 314 37.02 0.97 -22.95
N MET A 315 37.34 1.90 -22.05
CA MET A 315 36.86 1.89 -20.67
C MET A 315 35.34 2.08 -20.58
N ARG A 316 34.74 2.94 -21.43
CA ARG A 316 33.28 3.10 -21.48
C ARG A 316 32.53 1.80 -21.83
N SER A 317 33.13 0.87 -22.55
CA SER A 317 32.47 -0.42 -22.80
C SER A 317 32.27 -1.20 -21.51
N TYR A 318 33.27 -1.21 -20.65
CA TYR A 318 33.20 -1.85 -19.33
C TYR A 318 32.29 -1.10 -18.37
N GLU A 319 32.35 0.26 -18.36
CA GLU A 319 31.44 1.10 -17.57
C GLU A 319 29.97 0.85 -17.98
N ASN A 320 29.66 0.83 -19.26
CA ASN A 320 28.31 0.56 -19.75
C ASN A 320 27.82 -0.85 -19.37
N SER A 321 28.74 -1.84 -19.37
CA SER A 321 28.43 -3.20 -18.92
C SER A 321 28.08 -3.22 -17.44
N LEU A 322 28.91 -2.53 -16.62
CA LEU A 322 28.68 -2.39 -15.19
C LEU A 322 27.36 -1.66 -14.89
N ASP A 323 27.10 -0.52 -15.54
CA ASP A 323 25.85 0.24 -15.38
C ASP A 323 24.62 -0.62 -15.79
N SER A 324 24.75 -1.37 -16.89
CA SER A 324 23.69 -2.28 -17.33
C SER A 324 23.42 -3.38 -16.33
N ALA A 325 24.45 -3.96 -15.72
CA ALA A 325 24.31 -4.97 -14.68
C ALA A 325 23.71 -4.38 -13.40
N GLN A 326 24.08 -3.16 -13.02
CA GLN A 326 23.44 -2.44 -11.90
C GLN A 326 21.96 -2.21 -12.12
N GLN A 327 21.56 -1.77 -13.31
CA GLN A 327 20.15 -1.60 -13.68
C GLN A 327 19.37 -2.92 -13.64
N GLN A 328 20.00 -4.03 -14.03
CA GLN A 328 19.36 -5.36 -13.92
C GLN A 328 19.09 -5.74 -12.46
N VAL A 329 20.02 -5.45 -11.54
CA VAL A 329 19.80 -5.67 -10.10
C VAL A 329 18.65 -4.81 -9.59
N GLU A 330 18.61 -3.52 -9.92
CA GLU A 330 17.53 -2.62 -9.51
C GLU A 330 16.16 -3.11 -10.04
N ASN A 331 16.09 -3.49 -11.32
CA ASN A 331 14.86 -4.03 -11.91
C ASN A 331 14.41 -5.33 -11.23
N ALA A 332 15.36 -6.22 -10.90
CA ALA A 332 15.06 -7.46 -10.20
C ALA A 332 14.59 -7.21 -8.76
N GLN A 333 15.15 -6.21 -8.05
CA GLN A 333 14.72 -5.77 -6.72
C GLN A 333 13.30 -5.24 -6.76
N ASN A 334 12.99 -4.33 -7.69
CA ASN A 334 11.64 -3.79 -7.89
C ASN A 334 10.61 -4.89 -8.21
N SER A 335 11.03 -5.90 -8.98
CA SER A 335 10.19 -7.07 -9.28
C SER A 335 9.90 -7.90 -8.03
N ILE A 336 10.89 -8.09 -7.14
CA ILE A 336 10.68 -8.79 -5.86
C ILE A 336 9.74 -7.98 -4.98
N GLU A 337 9.95 -6.68 -4.82
CA GLU A 337 9.10 -5.83 -4.01
C GLU A 337 7.64 -5.88 -4.48
N SER A 338 7.42 -5.74 -5.79
CA SER A 338 6.07 -5.86 -6.36
C SER A 338 5.45 -7.24 -6.12
N THR A 339 6.25 -8.31 -6.29
CA THR A 339 5.77 -9.68 -6.06
C THR A 339 5.51 -9.94 -4.58
N GLN A 340 6.34 -9.39 -3.67
CA GLN A 340 6.15 -9.50 -2.22
C GLN A 340 4.88 -8.78 -1.78
N ASN A 341 4.65 -7.54 -2.26
CA ASN A 341 3.43 -6.78 -1.98
C ASN A 341 2.18 -7.55 -2.44
N ASN A 342 2.25 -8.20 -3.59
CA ASN A 342 1.15 -9.05 -4.06
C ASN A 342 0.99 -10.30 -3.19
N TYR A 343 2.08 -10.92 -2.74
CA TYR A 343 2.06 -12.07 -1.84
C TYR A 343 1.43 -11.72 -0.49
N ASP A 344 1.76 -10.54 0.05
CA ASP A 344 1.24 -10.09 1.34
C ASP A 344 -0.29 -9.89 1.32
N ASN A 345 -0.87 -9.58 0.13
CA ASN A 345 -2.31 -9.47 -0.05
C ASN A 345 -3.07 -10.80 0.12
N TYR A 346 -2.38 -11.96 0.12
CA TYR A 346 -2.97 -13.26 0.39
C TYR A 346 -3.18 -13.52 1.89
N THR A 347 -2.63 -12.65 2.75
CA THR A 347 -2.87 -12.66 4.20
C THR A 347 -3.64 -11.40 4.57
N ILE A 348 -4.94 -11.53 4.85
CA ILE A 348 -5.79 -10.40 5.21
C ILE A 348 -5.81 -10.26 6.73
N THR A 349 -5.46 -9.08 7.21
CA THR A 349 -5.42 -8.76 8.63
C THR A 349 -6.47 -7.72 9.02
N ALA A 350 -6.84 -7.69 10.29
CA ALA A 350 -7.75 -6.68 10.82
C ALA A 350 -7.09 -5.28 10.80
N PRO A 351 -7.68 -4.28 10.12
CA PRO A 351 -7.12 -2.92 10.05
C PRO A 351 -7.38 -2.12 11.32
N ILE A 352 -8.40 -2.49 12.07
CA ILE A 352 -8.79 -1.92 13.37
C ILE A 352 -8.97 -3.03 14.41
N SER A 353 -8.89 -2.66 15.68
CA SER A 353 -9.36 -3.56 16.77
C SER A 353 -10.86 -3.36 16.95
N GLY A 354 -11.61 -4.42 17.15
CA GLY A 354 -13.05 -4.35 17.31
C GLY A 354 -13.73 -5.70 17.29
N GLN A 355 -15.04 -5.70 17.17
CA GLN A 355 -15.86 -6.91 17.11
C GLN A 355 -16.24 -7.23 15.65
N VAL A 356 -16.13 -8.50 15.28
CA VAL A 356 -16.62 -8.99 13.98
C VAL A 356 -18.15 -8.99 13.99
N ILE A 357 -18.74 -8.26 13.07
CA ILE A 357 -20.21 -8.15 12.96
C ILE A 357 -20.76 -9.16 11.95
N THR A 358 -20.06 -9.32 10.80
CA THR A 358 -20.43 -10.31 9.79
C THR A 358 -19.21 -11.03 9.27
N LYS A 359 -19.38 -12.31 8.91
CA LYS A 359 -18.41 -13.16 8.26
C LYS A 359 -19.05 -13.79 7.03
N ASN A 360 -18.78 -13.26 5.85
CA ASN A 360 -19.44 -13.67 4.62
C ASN A 360 -18.72 -14.82 3.89
N VAL A 361 -17.46 -15.09 4.23
CA VAL A 361 -16.63 -16.11 3.57
C VAL A 361 -15.99 -17.01 4.61
N ASN A 362 -16.02 -18.31 4.37
CA ASN A 362 -15.48 -19.34 5.25
C ASN A 362 -14.26 -20.02 4.65
N ALA A 363 -13.50 -20.74 5.49
CA ALA A 363 -12.42 -21.59 5.03
C ALA A 363 -12.94 -22.67 4.04
N GLY A 364 -12.21 -22.90 2.95
CA GLY A 364 -12.59 -23.79 1.84
C GLY A 364 -13.44 -23.13 0.76
N GLU A 365 -13.86 -21.89 0.93
CA GLU A 365 -14.57 -21.13 -0.12
C GLU A 365 -13.57 -20.37 -1.01
N THR A 366 -13.98 -20.13 -2.26
CA THR A 366 -13.14 -19.40 -3.22
C THR A 366 -13.62 -17.95 -3.35
N ILE A 367 -12.70 -17.02 -3.12
CA ILE A 367 -12.93 -15.61 -3.38
C ILE A 367 -12.75 -15.37 -4.88
N THR A 368 -13.81 -14.83 -5.50
CA THR A 368 -13.81 -14.39 -6.89
C THR A 368 -14.04 -12.89 -6.95
N ARG A 369 -13.37 -12.20 -7.86
CA ARG A 369 -13.59 -10.77 -8.10
C ARG A 369 -14.59 -10.59 -9.23
N ASP A 370 -15.74 -10.04 -8.90
CA ASP A 370 -16.66 -9.58 -9.92
C ASP A 370 -16.28 -8.16 -10.33
N SER A 371 -16.13 -7.90 -11.61
CA SER A 371 -15.64 -6.60 -12.15
C SER A 371 -16.52 -5.39 -11.76
N ASN A 372 -17.67 -5.63 -11.16
CA ASN A 372 -18.65 -4.59 -10.80
C ASN A 372 -18.97 -4.50 -9.30
N SER A 373 -18.39 -5.33 -8.44
CA SER A 373 -18.73 -5.36 -7.01
C SER A 373 -17.55 -5.86 -6.18
N GLU A 374 -17.10 -5.06 -5.22
CA GLU A 374 -16.17 -5.51 -4.19
C GLU A 374 -16.89 -6.47 -3.25
N THR A 375 -16.42 -7.71 -3.16
CA THR A 375 -16.96 -8.68 -2.22
C THR A 375 -16.47 -8.36 -0.82
N THR A 376 -17.37 -7.94 0.06
CA THR A 376 -17.07 -7.79 1.49
C THR A 376 -16.95 -9.18 2.13
N LEU A 377 -15.78 -9.49 2.67
CA LEU A 377 -15.50 -10.77 3.31
C LEU A 377 -15.96 -10.81 4.77
N ALA A 378 -15.77 -9.71 5.49
CA ALA A 378 -16.19 -9.53 6.87
C ALA A 378 -16.37 -8.04 7.18
N VAL A 379 -17.09 -7.73 8.25
CA VAL A 379 -17.25 -6.37 8.77
C VAL A 379 -16.80 -6.34 10.23
N ILE A 380 -15.99 -5.35 10.57
CA ILE A 380 -15.48 -5.13 11.93
C ILE A 380 -15.94 -3.76 12.41
N TYR A 381 -16.49 -3.70 13.63
CA TYR A 381 -16.87 -2.46 14.30
C TYR A 381 -15.97 -2.21 15.51
N ASP A 382 -15.46 -0.99 15.63
CA ASP A 382 -14.89 -0.50 16.87
C ASP A 382 -16.01 -0.02 17.79
N LEU A 383 -16.35 -0.85 18.78
CA LEU A 383 -17.36 -0.55 19.77
C LEU A 383 -16.80 0.09 21.04
N SER A 384 -15.55 0.57 21.02
CA SER A 384 -14.94 1.25 22.17
C SER A 384 -15.65 2.55 22.56
N ALA A 385 -16.33 3.16 21.61
CA ALA A 385 -17.26 4.26 21.81
C ALA A 385 -18.38 4.17 20.78
N LEU A 386 -19.55 4.72 21.08
CA LEU A 386 -20.64 4.90 20.15
C LEU A 386 -20.73 6.37 19.76
N THR A 387 -21.07 6.63 18.51
CA THR A 387 -21.27 7.97 17.97
C THR A 387 -22.63 8.06 17.30
N PHE A 388 -23.15 9.26 17.14
CA PHE A 388 -24.28 9.51 16.27
C PHE A 388 -24.18 10.89 15.67
N GLU A 389 -24.82 11.09 14.53
CA GLU A 389 -24.88 12.38 13.86
C GLU A 389 -26.23 13.07 14.11
N MET A 390 -26.17 14.31 14.57
CA MET A 390 -27.31 15.22 14.70
C MET A 390 -27.33 16.14 13.49
N SER A 391 -28.45 16.25 12.81
CA SER A 391 -28.64 17.22 11.71
C SER A 391 -29.12 18.54 12.27
N ILE A 392 -28.29 19.56 12.24
CA ILE A 392 -28.54 20.87 12.81
C ILE A 392 -28.74 21.91 11.70
N ASP A 393 -29.78 22.75 11.84
CA ASP A 393 -30.12 23.82 10.89
C ASP A 393 -29.02 24.90 10.81
N GLU A 394 -28.95 25.58 9.66
CA GLU A 394 -28.00 26.68 9.40
C GLU A 394 -28.11 27.84 10.43
N MET A 395 -29.30 28.08 10.98
CA MET A 395 -29.48 29.16 11.95
C MET A 395 -28.88 28.84 13.32
N ASP A 396 -28.89 27.53 13.68
CA ASP A 396 -28.49 27.05 15.02
C ASP A 396 -27.05 26.57 15.08
N ILE A 397 -26.49 26.13 13.97
CA ILE A 397 -25.11 25.54 13.92
C ILE A 397 -24.04 26.52 14.45
N ARG A 398 -24.26 27.83 14.34
CA ARG A 398 -23.31 28.86 14.81
C ARG A 398 -23.11 28.81 16.32
N ASN A 399 -24.08 28.27 17.05
CA ASN A 399 -24.09 28.16 18.51
C ASN A 399 -23.52 26.83 19.00
N VAL A 400 -23.33 25.87 18.09
CA VAL A 400 -22.79 24.54 18.42
C VAL A 400 -21.27 24.54 18.31
N LYS A 401 -20.60 24.01 19.34
CA LYS A 401 -19.14 23.95 19.44
C LYS A 401 -18.69 22.58 19.91
N VAL A 402 -17.53 22.16 19.40
CA VAL A 402 -16.85 20.96 19.90
C VAL A 402 -16.58 21.11 21.40
N GLY A 403 -16.87 20.05 22.16
CA GLY A 403 -16.73 19.97 23.60
C GLY A 403 -18.01 20.29 24.40
N GLN A 404 -19.11 20.70 23.76
CA GLN A 404 -20.39 20.86 24.46
C GLN A 404 -20.94 19.50 24.89
N LYS A 405 -21.57 19.50 26.06
CA LYS A 405 -22.25 18.31 26.60
C LYS A 405 -23.60 18.12 25.96
N VAL A 406 -23.92 16.87 25.74
CA VAL A 406 -25.16 16.42 25.11
C VAL A 406 -25.83 15.40 26.04
N GLU A 407 -27.07 15.65 26.38
CA GLU A 407 -27.93 14.67 27.02
C GLU A 407 -28.54 13.79 25.91
N VAL A 408 -28.41 12.47 26.05
CA VAL A 408 -28.83 11.52 25.01
C VAL A 408 -29.87 10.57 25.59
N VAL A 409 -31.01 10.48 24.92
CA VAL A 409 -32.10 9.54 25.25
C VAL A 409 -32.26 8.59 24.07
N ALA A 410 -32.20 7.30 24.34
CA ALA A 410 -32.44 6.28 23.34
C ALA A 410 -33.91 5.84 23.37
N ASP A 411 -34.51 5.68 22.20
CA ASP A 411 -35.93 5.24 22.10
C ASP A 411 -36.19 3.89 22.77
N ALA A 412 -35.17 3.03 22.82
CA ALA A 412 -35.26 1.73 23.49
C ALA A 412 -35.20 1.81 25.03
N PHE A 413 -34.79 2.97 25.61
CA PHE A 413 -34.54 3.18 27.03
C PHE A 413 -35.15 4.51 27.52
N GLU A 414 -36.47 4.69 27.36
CA GLU A 414 -37.20 5.95 27.60
C GLU A 414 -36.97 6.61 28.98
N ASN A 415 -36.52 5.86 29.99
CA ASN A 415 -36.28 6.38 31.35
C ASN A 415 -34.79 6.45 31.73
N GLN A 416 -33.89 6.28 30.77
CA GLN A 416 -32.47 6.33 31.01
C GLN A 416 -31.83 7.38 30.11
N THR A 417 -31.11 8.31 30.74
CA THR A 417 -30.33 9.33 30.04
C THR A 417 -28.87 8.94 30.01
N PHE A 418 -28.25 9.13 28.88
CA PHE A 418 -26.83 8.94 28.67
C PHE A 418 -26.17 10.29 28.45
N SER A 419 -24.89 10.39 28.73
CA SER A 419 -24.13 11.61 28.44
C SER A 419 -23.25 11.41 27.21
N GLY A 420 -23.15 12.45 26.42
CA GLY A 420 -22.25 12.52 25.27
C GLY A 420 -21.57 13.87 25.15
N THR A 421 -20.65 13.94 24.26
CA THR A 421 -19.90 15.17 23.99
C THR A 421 -19.85 15.42 22.49
N VAL A 422 -20.08 16.66 22.04
CA VAL A 422 -19.87 17.07 20.64
C VAL A 422 -18.39 16.92 20.30
N THR A 423 -18.06 16.01 19.40
CA THR A 423 -16.68 15.74 18.97
C THR A 423 -16.33 16.37 17.63
N ASN A 424 -17.33 16.55 16.77
CA ASN A 424 -17.11 17.17 15.46
C ASN A 424 -18.31 18.01 15.04
N VAL A 425 -18.03 19.16 14.43
CA VAL A 425 -19.04 20.02 13.78
C VAL A 425 -18.62 20.19 12.34
N SER A 426 -19.37 19.58 11.43
CA SER A 426 -19.06 19.61 9.99
C SER A 426 -19.26 21.01 9.43
N ILE A 427 -18.32 21.46 8.62
CA ILE A 427 -18.45 22.69 7.81
C ILE A 427 -19.13 22.42 6.47
N ASN A 428 -19.36 21.14 6.13
CA ASN A 428 -20.01 20.73 4.90
C ASN A 428 -21.50 20.49 5.16
N GLY A 429 -22.32 21.48 4.85
CA GLY A 429 -23.77 21.37 4.96
C GLY A 429 -24.39 20.62 3.79
N SER A 430 -25.46 19.87 4.05
CA SER A 430 -26.29 19.23 3.04
C SER A 430 -27.59 20.00 2.85
N TYR A 431 -27.90 20.40 1.60
CA TYR A 431 -29.14 21.10 1.26
C TYR A 431 -30.20 20.08 0.81
N SER A 432 -31.30 20.03 1.55
CA SER A 432 -32.45 19.15 1.24
C SER A 432 -33.76 19.84 1.60
N ASN A 433 -34.77 19.74 0.73
CA ASN A 433 -36.10 20.26 0.95
C ASN A 433 -36.20 21.76 1.32
N GLY A 434 -35.24 22.58 0.87
CA GLY A 434 -35.25 24.02 1.14
C GLY A 434 -34.51 24.44 2.42
N VAL A 435 -33.91 23.50 3.14
CA VAL A 435 -33.16 23.74 4.39
C VAL A 435 -31.74 23.19 4.25
N THR A 436 -30.76 23.93 4.76
CA THR A 436 -29.37 23.48 4.88
C THR A 436 -29.16 22.92 6.27
N ASN A 437 -28.75 21.66 6.35
CA ASN A 437 -28.40 21.02 7.61
C ASN A 437 -26.90 20.71 7.66
N TYR A 438 -26.34 20.84 8.83
CA TYR A 438 -24.94 20.53 9.12
C TYR A 438 -24.87 19.34 10.07
N PRO A 439 -24.16 18.26 9.70
CA PRO A 439 -23.97 17.13 10.60
C PRO A 439 -23.04 17.51 11.76
N VAL A 440 -23.50 17.18 12.96
CA VAL A 440 -22.77 17.33 14.23
C VAL A 440 -22.60 15.92 14.81
N THR A 441 -21.34 15.51 14.96
CA THR A 441 -21.04 14.19 15.54
C THR A 441 -20.94 14.31 17.05
N VAL A 442 -21.69 13.47 17.73
CA VAL A 442 -21.67 13.30 19.19
C VAL A 442 -21.11 11.94 19.53
N THR A 443 -20.14 11.91 20.44
CA THR A 443 -19.60 10.67 20.99
C THR A 443 -20.17 10.46 22.38
N LEU A 444 -20.70 9.27 22.66
CA LEU A 444 -21.17 8.90 23.99
C LEU A 444 -19.98 8.74 24.94
N ASP A 445 -20.12 9.26 26.15
CA ASP A 445 -19.09 9.11 27.20
C ASP A 445 -19.02 7.66 27.70
N GLU A 446 -20.19 6.99 27.80
CA GLU A 446 -20.32 5.57 28.12
C GLU A 446 -21.43 4.96 27.27
N ALA A 447 -21.14 3.83 26.63
CA ALA A 447 -22.10 3.14 25.76
C ALA A 447 -23.19 2.37 26.53
N GLY A 448 -22.87 1.87 27.73
CA GLY A 448 -23.78 1.01 28.50
C GLY A 448 -24.30 -0.18 27.70
N ASP A 449 -25.62 -0.38 27.69
CA ASP A 449 -26.31 -1.43 26.91
C ASP A 449 -26.76 -0.96 25.52
N LEU A 450 -26.31 0.19 25.08
CA LEU A 450 -26.62 0.74 23.73
C LEU A 450 -25.81 -0.02 22.67
N ILE A 451 -26.46 -0.26 21.54
CA ILE A 451 -25.83 -0.92 20.38
C ILE A 451 -26.00 -0.07 19.12
N PRO A 452 -25.09 -0.18 18.14
CA PRO A 452 -25.23 0.47 16.84
C PRO A 452 -26.57 0.14 16.18
N GLY A 453 -27.16 1.14 15.49
CA GLY A 453 -28.47 1.04 14.85
C GLY A 453 -29.66 1.47 15.73
N MET A 454 -29.47 1.72 17.03
CA MET A 454 -30.51 2.30 17.87
C MET A 454 -30.73 3.78 17.55
N ASN A 455 -31.99 4.23 17.54
CA ASN A 455 -32.31 5.63 17.42
C ASN A 455 -32.14 6.34 18.77
N VAL A 456 -31.58 7.53 18.71
CA VAL A 456 -31.36 8.39 19.87
C VAL A 456 -31.75 9.82 19.57
N THR A 457 -32.16 10.53 20.59
CA THR A 457 -32.34 11.99 20.56
C THR A 457 -31.29 12.63 21.45
N GLY A 458 -30.45 13.47 20.85
CA GLY A 458 -29.47 14.26 21.58
C GLY A 458 -29.99 15.66 21.85
N THR A 459 -29.76 16.16 23.06
CA THR A 459 -30.08 17.52 23.48
C THR A 459 -28.78 18.21 23.88
N ILE A 460 -28.34 19.16 23.04
CA ILE A 460 -27.14 19.97 23.29
C ILE A 460 -27.50 21.12 24.22
N LEU A 461 -26.76 21.32 25.30
CA LEU A 461 -26.86 22.52 26.14
C LEU A 461 -26.06 23.66 25.45
N LEU A 462 -26.77 24.64 24.91
CA LEU A 462 -26.16 25.77 24.23
C LEU A 462 -25.69 26.84 25.21
N ASP A 463 -26.57 27.24 26.15
CA ASP A 463 -26.29 28.23 27.16
C ASP A 463 -27.14 28.01 28.42
N GLU A 464 -26.65 28.40 29.59
CA GLU A 464 -27.31 28.26 30.88
C GLU A 464 -27.07 29.52 31.73
N VAL A 465 -28.15 30.11 32.25
CA VAL A 465 -28.08 31.20 33.22
C VAL A 465 -28.85 30.79 34.46
N LYS A 466 -28.20 30.89 35.61
CA LYS A 466 -28.77 30.44 36.90
C LYS A 466 -29.30 31.55 37.74
N ASP A 467 -30.37 31.24 38.51
CA ASP A 467 -31.00 32.15 39.51
C ASP A 467 -31.39 33.52 38.94
N VAL A 468 -31.96 33.52 37.72
CA VAL A 468 -32.40 34.75 37.03
C VAL A 468 -33.93 34.87 37.06
N LEU A 469 -34.43 36.12 37.04
CA LEU A 469 -35.85 36.37 36.87
C LEU A 469 -36.30 35.84 35.51
N ALA A 470 -37.30 34.98 35.49
CA ALA A 470 -37.80 34.40 34.27
C ALA A 470 -39.34 34.41 34.21
N ILE A 471 -39.81 34.47 32.98
CA ILE A 471 -41.22 34.38 32.63
C ILE A 471 -41.42 33.24 31.62
N PRO A 472 -42.60 32.62 31.55
CA PRO A 472 -42.92 31.70 30.45
C PRO A 472 -42.74 32.40 29.09
N ALA A 473 -42.19 31.68 28.11
CA ALA A 473 -41.94 32.22 26.77
C ALA A 473 -43.21 32.76 26.13
N ASP A 474 -44.35 32.11 26.38
CA ASP A 474 -45.68 32.55 25.90
C ASP A 474 -46.19 33.87 26.56
N SER A 475 -45.45 34.43 27.54
CA SER A 475 -45.77 35.73 28.16
C SER A 475 -45.07 36.91 27.48
N LEU A 476 -44.08 36.63 26.61
CA LEU A 476 -43.36 37.70 25.88
C LEU A 476 -44.12 38.09 24.60
N MET A 477 -44.54 39.35 24.53
CA MET A 477 -45.26 39.90 23.39
C MET A 477 -44.29 40.57 22.40
N ARG A 478 -44.75 40.80 21.18
CA ARG A 478 -43.93 41.48 20.16
C ARG A 478 -43.42 42.84 20.62
N GLY A 479 -42.12 43.10 20.43
CA GLY A 479 -41.45 44.32 20.77
C GLY A 479 -41.02 44.38 22.23
N ASP A 480 -40.59 43.23 22.77
CA ASP A 480 -40.04 43.07 24.14
C ASP A 480 -40.96 43.62 25.23
N ARG A 481 -42.24 43.28 25.15
CA ARG A 481 -43.29 43.74 26.08
C ARG A 481 -43.92 42.56 26.78
N VAL A 482 -44.31 42.80 28.01
CA VAL A 482 -45.02 41.86 28.86
C VAL A 482 -46.24 42.55 29.46
N TYR A 483 -47.34 41.86 29.56
CA TYR A 483 -48.55 42.38 30.19
C TYR A 483 -48.57 41.96 31.66
N VAL A 484 -48.33 42.92 32.54
CA VAL A 484 -48.33 42.72 34.00
C VAL A 484 -49.71 43.02 34.56
N LYS A 485 -50.20 42.18 35.46
CA LYS A 485 -51.51 42.34 36.10
C LYS A 485 -51.52 43.59 36.97
N ASP A 486 -52.39 44.47 36.62
CA ASP A 486 -52.64 45.73 37.33
C ASP A 486 -54.16 46.06 37.24
N PRO A 487 -54.95 45.69 38.27
CA PRO A 487 -56.37 45.94 38.28
C PRO A 487 -56.76 47.41 38.24
N SER A 488 -55.81 48.33 38.47
CA SER A 488 -56.03 49.79 38.43
C SER A 488 -55.63 50.40 37.09
N ALA A 489 -55.03 49.63 36.16
CA ALA A 489 -54.57 50.16 34.89
C ALA A 489 -55.70 50.64 33.99
N ALA A 490 -55.48 51.79 33.32
CA ALA A 490 -56.38 52.30 32.33
C ALA A 490 -56.39 51.37 31.10
N ALA A 491 -57.56 51.16 30.46
CA ALA A 491 -57.66 50.27 29.28
C ALA A 491 -56.80 50.84 28.13
N GLU A 492 -55.82 50.11 27.68
CA GLU A 492 -54.99 50.41 26.51
C GLU A 492 -55.38 49.54 25.31
N PRO A 493 -55.40 50.07 24.07
CA PRO A 493 -55.71 49.27 22.88
C PRO A 493 -54.69 48.11 22.71
N GLY A 494 -55.19 46.89 22.67
CA GLY A 494 -54.36 45.67 22.48
C GLY A 494 -53.79 45.07 23.77
N VAL A 495 -54.06 45.63 24.93
CA VAL A 495 -53.70 45.08 26.24
C VAL A 495 -54.92 44.44 26.88
N PRO A 496 -54.84 43.22 27.43
CA PRO A 496 -55.95 42.59 28.14
C PRO A 496 -56.45 43.43 29.34
N ALA A 497 -57.75 43.41 29.59
CA ALA A 497 -58.33 44.17 30.68
C ALA A 497 -57.76 43.74 32.05
N GLY A 498 -57.34 44.72 32.88
CA GLY A 498 -56.69 44.47 34.17
C GLY A 498 -55.18 44.19 34.09
N PHE A 499 -54.54 44.48 32.94
CA PHE A 499 -53.10 44.42 32.74
C PHE A 499 -52.57 45.76 32.21
N ARG A 500 -51.30 45.99 32.44
CA ARG A 500 -50.53 47.12 31.87
C ARG A 500 -49.40 46.60 31.03
N SER A 501 -49.08 47.24 29.93
CA SER A 501 -47.94 46.91 29.10
C SER A 501 -46.65 47.45 29.74
N VAL A 502 -45.68 46.57 29.92
CA VAL A 502 -44.35 46.89 30.44
C VAL A 502 -43.31 46.48 29.40
N GLU A 503 -42.41 47.42 29.08
CA GLU A 503 -41.24 47.10 28.23
C GLU A 503 -40.18 46.44 29.11
N VAL A 504 -39.65 45.33 28.61
CA VAL A 504 -38.68 44.53 29.36
C VAL A 504 -37.40 44.39 28.54
N GLU A 505 -36.29 44.24 29.23
CA GLU A 505 -35.02 43.86 28.63
C GLU A 505 -34.84 42.34 28.84
N THR A 506 -34.83 41.61 27.76
CA THR A 506 -34.68 40.14 27.79
C THR A 506 -33.21 39.72 27.81
N GLY A 507 -32.93 38.56 28.33
CA GLY A 507 -31.64 37.88 28.27
C GLY A 507 -31.72 36.61 27.46
N LEU A 508 -31.36 35.46 28.08
CA LEU A 508 -31.46 34.18 27.46
C LEU A 508 -32.92 33.80 27.21
N ILE A 509 -33.21 33.36 25.99
CA ILE A 509 -34.55 32.90 25.58
C ILE A 509 -34.47 31.39 25.33
N SER A 510 -35.32 30.65 25.99
CA SER A 510 -35.52 29.22 25.72
C SER A 510 -36.95 28.94 25.22
N ASP A 511 -37.23 27.69 24.86
CA ASP A 511 -38.57 27.28 24.42
C ASP A 511 -39.65 27.47 25.49
N ASP A 512 -39.28 27.34 26.78
CA ASP A 512 -40.22 27.37 27.88
C ASP A 512 -40.18 28.70 28.64
N TYR A 513 -39.02 29.35 28.78
CA TYR A 513 -38.81 30.54 29.63
C TYR A 513 -37.91 31.60 28.97
N VAL A 514 -38.11 32.83 29.36
CA VAL A 514 -37.29 33.98 28.94
C VAL A 514 -36.71 34.64 30.19
N GLU A 515 -35.40 34.85 30.21
CA GLU A 515 -34.70 35.65 31.23
C GLU A 515 -35.10 37.11 31.09
N ILE A 516 -35.39 37.74 32.21
CA ILE A 516 -35.70 39.19 32.31
C ILE A 516 -34.57 39.89 33.05
N LYS A 517 -33.82 40.75 32.36
CA LYS A 517 -32.75 41.55 32.92
C LYS A 517 -33.25 42.78 33.64
N SER A 518 -34.30 43.40 33.08
CA SER A 518 -34.92 44.59 33.67
C SER A 518 -36.38 44.75 33.25
N GLY A 519 -37.17 45.50 34.01
CA GLY A 519 -38.58 45.84 33.70
C GLY A 519 -39.60 45.09 34.57
N LEU A 520 -39.25 44.00 35.23
CA LEU A 520 -40.14 43.25 36.12
C LEU A 520 -39.46 42.98 37.46
N SER A 521 -40.29 42.70 38.49
CA SER A 521 -39.87 42.32 39.83
C SER A 521 -40.33 40.90 40.15
N GLU A 522 -39.59 40.20 41.04
CA GLU A 522 -39.99 38.91 41.54
C GLU A 522 -41.38 38.98 42.20
N GLY A 523 -42.28 38.06 41.79
CA GLY A 523 -43.67 38.03 42.28
C GLY A 523 -44.66 38.80 41.41
N ASP A 524 -44.25 39.55 40.37
CA ASP A 524 -45.16 40.14 39.38
C ASP A 524 -45.96 39.02 38.68
N GLU A 525 -47.27 39.23 38.48
CA GLU A 525 -48.09 38.30 37.67
C GLU A 525 -48.16 38.76 36.21
N VAL A 526 -47.69 37.93 35.28
CA VAL A 526 -47.67 38.20 33.85
C VAL A 526 -48.73 37.40 33.11
N TYR A 527 -49.32 37.97 32.08
CA TYR A 527 -50.29 37.34 31.21
C TYR A 527 -49.59 36.27 30.31
N VAL A 528 -50.22 35.09 30.17
CA VAL A 528 -49.76 34.00 29.31
C VAL A 528 -50.69 33.84 28.15
N ASP A 529 -50.20 33.97 26.89
CA ASP A 529 -50.97 33.80 25.68
C ASP A 529 -50.88 32.35 25.15
N GLU A 530 -51.81 31.52 25.57
CA GLU A 530 -51.86 30.12 25.09
C GLU A 530 -52.28 29.94 23.63
N SER A 531 -52.68 31.04 22.95
CA SER A 531 -53.13 30.94 21.54
C SER A 531 -51.99 30.57 20.59
N SER A 532 -50.76 30.85 21.01
CA SER A 532 -49.52 30.52 20.25
C SER A 532 -49.25 29.02 20.16
N ARG A 533 -49.60 28.23 21.19
CA ARG A 533 -49.36 26.76 21.19
C ARG A 533 -50.33 25.95 20.35
N ASN A 534 -51.50 26.52 19.97
CA ASN A 534 -52.55 25.77 19.27
C ASN A 534 -52.58 26.03 17.75
N SER A 535 -51.63 26.78 17.20
CA SER A 535 -51.48 26.94 15.74
C SER A 535 -50.59 25.83 15.18
N GLY A 536 -50.89 24.58 15.53
CA GLY A 536 -50.39 23.41 14.81
C GLY A 536 -50.82 23.49 13.35
N PHE A 537 -49.87 23.57 12.48
CA PHE A 537 -49.97 23.63 11.02
C PHE A 537 -50.95 22.56 10.51
N THR A 538 -52.20 22.92 10.31
CA THR A 538 -53.13 22.11 9.52
C THR A 538 -52.73 22.28 8.06
N MET A 539 -51.91 21.39 7.55
CA MET A 539 -51.68 21.28 6.11
C MET A 539 -53.00 20.90 5.44
N MET A 540 -53.65 21.87 4.83
CA MET A 540 -54.70 21.63 3.80
C MET A 540 -54.01 20.99 2.60
N MET A 541 -54.20 19.67 2.48
CA MET A 541 -53.89 18.98 1.21
C MET A 541 -54.87 19.48 0.14
N PRO A 542 -54.41 19.97 -1.03
CA PRO A 542 -55.27 20.16 -2.15
C PRO A 542 -55.66 18.79 -2.75
N MET A 543 -56.95 18.48 -2.73
CA MET A 543 -57.54 17.36 -3.42
C MET A 543 -57.24 17.44 -4.91
N GLY A 544 -56.33 16.59 -5.41
CA GLY A 544 -56.06 16.42 -6.83
C GLY A 544 -57.21 15.72 -7.55
N GLY A 545 -57.67 16.33 -8.62
CA GLY A 545 -58.65 15.76 -9.55
C GLY A 545 -58.07 14.59 -10.39
N PRO A 546 -58.90 13.80 -11.04
CA PRO A 546 -58.48 12.55 -11.66
C PRO A 546 -57.73 12.75 -13.00
N PRO A 547 -56.89 11.82 -13.40
CA PRO A 547 -56.14 11.90 -14.66
C PRO A 547 -57.01 11.47 -15.84
N GLY A 548 -57.16 12.37 -16.79
CA GLY A 548 -57.68 12.08 -18.13
C GLY A 548 -56.62 11.42 -18.99
N GLY A 549 -56.97 10.28 -19.53
CA GLY A 549 -56.14 9.53 -20.46
C GLY A 549 -56.22 10.03 -21.90
N GLY A 550 -55.26 9.61 -22.69
CA GLY A 550 -55.33 9.63 -24.15
C GLY A 550 -54.00 9.39 -24.84
N PRO A 551 -53.98 8.57 -25.88
CA PRO A 551 -52.80 7.89 -26.35
C PRO A 551 -52.21 8.50 -27.62
N GLY A 552 -50.99 8.12 -27.95
CA GLY A 552 -50.65 8.15 -29.36
C GLY A 552 -49.19 8.44 -29.73
N GLY A 553 -48.59 7.46 -30.37
CA GLY A 553 -47.80 7.66 -31.56
C GLY A 553 -46.28 7.56 -31.41
N GLY A 554 -45.75 6.40 -31.80
CA GLY A 554 -44.35 6.16 -32.11
C GLY A 554 -43.95 6.71 -33.49
N PRO A 555 -42.98 6.18 -34.24
CA PRO A 555 -41.65 5.77 -33.87
C PRO A 555 -40.55 6.35 -34.80
N ARG A 556 -39.25 6.19 -34.39
CA ARG A 556 -38.04 6.03 -35.21
C ARG A 556 -37.48 7.23 -35.99
N PRO A 557 -36.17 7.20 -36.34
CA PRO A 557 -35.24 6.07 -36.40
C PRO A 557 -34.12 6.08 -35.35
#